data_bc16f56adf617ef75704da13a9e09d0e
#
_entry.id   bc16f56adf617ef75704da13a9e09d0e
#
_cell.length_a   1.000
_cell.length_b   1.000
_cell.length_c   1.000
_cell.angle_alpha   90.00
_cell.angle_beta   90.00
_cell.angle_gamma   90.00
#
_symmetry.space_group_name_H-M   'P 1'
#
loop_
_entity.id
_entity.type
_entity.pdbx_description
1 polymer ?
#
loop_
_entity_poly.entity_id
_entity_poly.type
_entity_poly.pdbx_seq_one_letter_code
_entity_poly.pdbx_strand_id
1 'polypeptide(L)'
;MVAIYVLRLERGKYYVGMTRKNVERIWQHIDGKGAAWTKKYPPRDGKEILSFVDGLRVADENRITIEMMGKYGIKNVRGGDWCRIKMPSKQISELRKIVGSLKNKNGNKTTKKNGFKGFCIRCRDSKKFDFERPFCLSCYRDWQYESGEFFETCCHGCGKRAGTHIEKPLCLQCWKKNKPKKLAKQTLFSY
;
A
#
# COMPACT_ATOMS: atom_id res chain seq x y z
N MET A 1 -4.77 13.98 14.90
CA MET A 1 -4.33 13.01 13.88
C MET A 1 -5.48 12.09 13.56
N VAL A 2 -5.49 11.49 12.38
CA VAL A 2 -6.52 10.56 11.90
C VAL A 2 -5.86 9.33 11.33
N ALA A 3 -6.58 8.21 11.27
CA ALA A 3 -6.20 7.08 10.46
C ALA A 3 -6.86 7.17 9.09
N ILE A 4 -6.11 6.87 8.02
CA ILE A 4 -6.63 6.80 6.66
C ILE A 4 -6.56 5.35 6.21
N TYR A 5 -7.66 4.88 5.67
CA TYR A 5 -7.80 3.52 5.16
C TYR A 5 -8.18 3.50 3.70
N VAL A 6 -7.77 2.44 3.03
CA VAL A 6 -8.12 2.17 1.63
C VAL A 6 -8.84 0.84 1.56
N LEU A 7 -10.06 0.86 1.06
CA LEU A 7 -10.86 -0.33 0.85
C LEU A 7 -10.85 -0.73 -0.63
N ARG A 8 -10.69 -2.01 -0.86
CA ARG A 8 -10.94 -2.63 -2.16
C ARG A 8 -12.41 -3.06 -2.22
N LEU A 9 -13.12 -2.67 -3.25
CA LEU A 9 -14.53 -2.92 -3.41
C LEU A 9 -14.77 -3.83 -4.61
N GLU A 10 -15.99 -4.30 -4.76
CA GLU A 10 -16.41 -5.06 -5.93
C GLU A 10 -16.12 -4.34 -7.24
N ARG A 11 -16.04 -5.12 -8.31
CA ARG A 11 -15.83 -4.66 -9.70
C ARG A 11 -14.59 -3.77 -9.87
N GLY A 12 -13.53 -4.04 -9.11
CA GLY A 12 -12.28 -3.29 -9.19
C GLY A 12 -12.40 -1.82 -8.76
N LYS A 13 -13.35 -1.51 -7.85
CA LYS A 13 -13.51 -0.19 -7.26
C LYS A 13 -12.73 -0.08 -5.95
N TYR A 14 -12.48 1.16 -5.54
CA TYR A 14 -11.72 1.48 -4.34
C TYR A 14 -12.35 2.64 -3.61
N TYR A 15 -12.18 2.67 -2.31
CA TYR A 15 -12.62 3.75 -1.47
C TYR A 15 -11.49 4.15 -0.51
N VAL A 16 -11.19 5.42 -0.45
CA VAL A 16 -10.30 6.01 0.55
C VAL A 16 -11.16 6.72 1.57
N GLY A 17 -10.94 6.46 2.82
CA GLY A 17 -11.67 7.09 3.91
C GLY A 17 -10.77 7.38 5.09
N MET A 18 -11.23 8.24 5.98
CA MET A 18 -10.55 8.54 7.23
C MET A 18 -11.42 8.18 8.44
N THR A 19 -10.76 7.93 9.57
CA THR A 19 -11.41 7.78 10.86
C THR A 19 -10.60 8.47 11.95
N ARG A 20 -11.27 9.05 12.92
CA ARG A 20 -10.69 9.55 14.18
C ARG A 20 -10.85 8.54 15.32
N LYS A 21 -11.75 7.59 15.15
CA LYS A 21 -12.10 6.54 16.10
C LYS A 21 -11.93 5.22 15.39
N ASN A 22 -11.15 4.33 15.89
CA ASN A 22 -11.04 2.90 15.58
C ASN A 22 -11.58 2.40 14.21
N VAL A 23 -11.48 1.12 14.00
CA VAL A 23 -11.95 0.38 12.82
C VAL A 23 -13.48 0.37 12.63
N GLU A 24 -14.28 0.86 13.57
CA GLU A 24 -15.75 0.93 13.46
C GLU A 24 -16.24 1.57 12.15
N ARG A 25 -15.54 2.60 11.68
CA ARG A 25 -15.89 3.25 10.40
C ARG A 25 -15.75 2.30 9.23
N ILE A 26 -14.80 1.39 9.28
CA ILE A 26 -14.59 0.35 8.26
C ILE A 26 -15.74 -0.65 8.30
N TRP A 27 -16.14 -1.10 9.50
CA TRP A 27 -17.29 -1.99 9.68
C TRP A 27 -18.58 -1.37 9.14
N GLN A 28 -18.81 -0.07 9.35
CA GLN A 28 -19.95 0.62 8.75
C GLN A 28 -19.98 0.53 7.21
N HIS A 29 -18.83 0.51 6.55
CA HIS A 29 -18.77 0.29 5.11
C HIS A 29 -19.10 -1.15 4.73
N ILE A 30 -18.63 -2.12 5.48
CA ILE A 30 -18.90 -3.55 5.31
C ILE A 30 -20.39 -3.83 5.51
N ASP A 31 -21.00 -3.28 6.55
CA ASP A 31 -22.42 -3.41 6.86
C ASP A 31 -23.35 -2.61 5.93
N GLY A 32 -22.83 -2.00 4.88
CA GLY A 32 -23.64 -1.19 3.96
C GLY A 32 -24.14 0.13 4.53
N LYS A 33 -23.67 0.55 5.71
CA LYS A 33 -24.05 1.82 6.37
C LYS A 33 -23.07 2.95 6.03
N GLY A 34 -22.05 2.69 5.25
CA GLY A 34 -21.01 3.64 4.87
C GLY A 34 -21.41 4.61 3.75
N ALA A 35 -20.41 5.07 3.00
CA ALA A 35 -20.59 6.02 1.89
C ALA A 35 -21.43 5.42 0.75
N ALA A 36 -22.09 6.28 -0.03
CA ALA A 36 -22.90 5.83 -1.16
C ALA A 36 -22.10 5.00 -2.19
N TRP A 37 -20.81 5.26 -2.32
CA TRP A 37 -19.92 4.50 -3.19
C TRP A 37 -19.70 3.07 -2.68
N THR A 38 -19.50 2.87 -1.38
CA THR A 38 -19.32 1.56 -0.76
C THR A 38 -20.64 0.79 -0.67
N LYS A 39 -21.80 1.48 -0.59
CA LYS A 39 -23.12 0.85 -0.74
C LYS A 39 -23.33 0.31 -2.15
N LYS A 40 -22.91 1.07 -3.18
CA LYS A 40 -23.06 0.66 -4.58
C LYS A 40 -22.07 -0.44 -4.99
N TYR A 41 -20.90 -0.45 -4.42
CA TYR A 41 -19.85 -1.43 -4.66
C TYR A 41 -19.36 -1.93 -3.31
N PRO A 42 -20.02 -2.94 -2.74
CA PRO A 42 -19.68 -3.42 -1.41
C PRO A 42 -18.23 -3.91 -1.31
N PRO A 43 -17.61 -3.81 -0.13
CA PRO A 43 -16.40 -4.55 0.15
C PRO A 43 -16.66 -6.06 0.04
N ARG A 44 -15.63 -6.83 -0.37
CA ARG A 44 -15.73 -8.30 -0.45
C ARG A 44 -15.08 -8.93 0.77
N ASP A 45 -15.81 -9.82 1.43
CA ASP A 45 -15.37 -10.92 2.34
C ASP A 45 -14.03 -10.75 3.10
N GLY A 46 -13.91 -9.72 3.95
CA GLY A 46 -12.86 -9.62 4.98
C GLY A 46 -11.42 -9.35 4.50
N LYS A 47 -11.16 -9.28 3.20
CA LYS A 47 -9.82 -9.00 2.62
C LYS A 47 -9.71 -7.64 1.94
N GLU A 48 -10.58 -6.72 2.29
CA GLU A 48 -10.76 -5.46 1.55
C GLU A 48 -9.90 -4.32 2.04
N ILE A 49 -9.33 -4.41 3.21
CA ILE A 49 -8.46 -3.36 3.73
C ILE A 49 -7.10 -3.49 3.03
N LEU A 50 -6.87 -2.63 2.03
CA LEU A 50 -5.58 -2.57 1.34
C LEU A 50 -4.52 -1.82 2.13
N SER A 51 -4.94 -0.88 2.96
CA SER A 51 -4.04 -0.04 3.72
C SER A 51 -4.81 0.59 4.88
N PHE A 52 -4.17 0.65 6.03
CA PHE A 52 -4.61 1.41 7.20
C PHE A 52 -3.37 2.09 7.79
N VAL A 53 -3.36 3.42 7.80
CA VAL A 53 -2.22 4.20 8.27
C VAL A 53 -2.71 5.23 9.27
N ASP A 54 -2.22 5.14 10.49
CA ASP A 54 -2.51 6.07 11.57
C ASP A 54 -1.53 7.24 11.61
N GLY A 55 -1.85 8.26 12.40
CA GLY A 55 -0.98 9.41 12.61
C GLY A 55 -0.96 10.43 11.47
N LEU A 56 -1.86 10.34 10.51
CA LEU A 56 -1.97 11.24 9.37
C LEU A 56 -2.81 12.49 9.67
N ARG A 57 -2.74 13.48 8.78
CA ARG A 57 -3.59 14.68 8.80
C ARG A 57 -4.83 14.47 7.93
N VAL A 58 -5.90 15.21 8.22
CA VAL A 58 -7.14 15.18 7.42
C VAL A 58 -6.87 15.46 5.93
N ALA A 59 -5.96 16.40 5.65
CA ALA A 59 -5.58 16.75 4.26
C ALA A 59 -4.92 15.59 3.49
N ASP A 60 -4.38 14.59 4.18
CA ASP A 60 -3.75 13.44 3.55
C ASP A 60 -4.78 12.50 2.88
N GLU A 61 -6.06 12.53 3.28
CA GLU A 61 -7.12 11.76 2.64
C GLU A 61 -7.25 12.13 1.16
N ASN A 62 -7.30 13.42 0.84
CA ASN A 62 -7.36 13.91 -0.53
C ASN A 62 -6.12 13.51 -1.33
N ARG A 63 -4.92 13.67 -0.74
CA ARG A 63 -3.66 13.29 -1.38
C ARG A 63 -3.64 11.80 -1.73
N ILE A 64 -3.97 10.94 -0.76
CA ILE A 64 -4.01 9.49 -0.96
C ILE A 64 -5.09 9.11 -1.98
N THR A 65 -6.25 9.79 -1.95
CA THR A 65 -7.31 9.56 -2.95
C THR A 65 -6.82 9.85 -4.37
N ILE A 66 -6.11 10.95 -4.59
CA ILE A 66 -5.52 11.30 -5.90
C ILE A 66 -4.44 10.30 -6.32
N GLU A 67 -3.58 9.86 -5.40
CA GLU A 67 -2.58 8.83 -5.67
C GLU A 67 -3.25 7.51 -6.10
N MET A 68 -4.30 7.10 -5.40
CA MET A 68 -5.09 5.92 -5.75
C MET A 68 -5.81 6.07 -7.10
N MET A 69 -6.34 7.27 -7.42
CA MET A 69 -6.90 7.59 -8.73
C MET A 69 -5.84 7.50 -9.85
N GLY A 70 -4.62 7.88 -9.57
CA GLY A 70 -3.48 7.72 -10.48
C GLY A 70 -3.13 6.25 -10.76
N LYS A 71 -3.24 5.41 -9.75
CA LYS A 71 -2.90 3.98 -9.82
C LYS A 71 -4.00 3.13 -10.44
N TYR A 72 -5.25 3.37 -10.03
CA TYR A 72 -6.39 2.51 -10.39
C TYR A 72 -7.40 3.17 -11.32
N GLY A 73 -7.19 4.44 -11.66
CA GLY A 73 -8.05 5.22 -12.53
C GLY A 73 -9.12 6.03 -11.80
N ILE A 74 -9.37 7.26 -12.27
CA ILE A 74 -10.30 8.23 -11.66
C ILE A 74 -11.74 7.68 -11.55
N LYS A 75 -12.17 6.86 -12.51
CA LYS A 75 -13.51 6.26 -12.50
C LYS A 75 -13.69 5.15 -11.46
N ASN A 76 -12.61 4.64 -10.91
CA ASN A 76 -12.59 3.47 -10.03
C ASN A 76 -12.38 3.81 -8.56
N VAL A 77 -12.00 5.04 -8.24
CA VAL A 77 -11.67 5.46 -6.88
C VAL A 77 -12.59 6.58 -6.40
N ARG A 78 -13.00 6.51 -5.14
CA ARG A 78 -13.70 7.56 -4.41
C ARG A 78 -13.05 7.77 -3.05
N GLY A 79 -13.18 8.97 -2.49
CA GLY A 79 -12.66 9.35 -1.18
C GLY A 79 -12.49 10.85 -1.07
N GLY A 80 -12.22 11.35 0.14
CA GLY A 80 -12.04 12.77 0.40
C GLY A 80 -13.17 13.61 -0.22
N ASP A 81 -12.80 14.64 -0.94
CA ASP A 81 -13.74 15.56 -1.62
C ASP A 81 -14.47 14.91 -2.82
N TRP A 82 -14.08 13.72 -3.25
CA TRP A 82 -14.61 13.03 -4.43
C TRP A 82 -15.46 11.80 -4.07
N CYS A 83 -16.49 12.00 -3.23
CA CYS A 83 -17.36 10.91 -2.74
C CYS A 83 -18.57 10.64 -3.61
N ARG A 84 -18.92 11.51 -4.58
CA ARG A 84 -20.09 11.35 -5.42
C ARG A 84 -20.00 10.12 -6.31
N ILE A 85 -21.09 9.34 -6.43
CA ILE A 85 -21.15 8.17 -7.32
C ILE A 85 -20.85 8.58 -8.76
N LYS A 86 -21.55 9.60 -9.26
CA LYS A 86 -21.28 10.23 -10.57
C LYS A 86 -20.57 11.55 -10.34
N MET A 87 -19.32 11.65 -10.76
CA MET A 87 -18.58 12.92 -10.73
C MET A 87 -18.92 13.75 -11.96
N PRO A 88 -19.10 15.08 -11.81
CA PRO A 88 -19.26 16.00 -12.93
C PRO A 88 -18.07 15.95 -13.90
N SER A 89 -18.32 16.14 -15.19
CA SER A 89 -17.28 16.10 -16.22
C SER A 89 -16.17 17.12 -15.97
N LYS A 90 -16.52 18.32 -15.46
CA LYS A 90 -15.55 19.35 -15.07
C LYS A 90 -14.58 18.82 -14.00
N GLN A 91 -15.09 18.20 -12.94
CA GLN A 91 -14.29 17.63 -11.86
C GLN A 91 -13.37 16.50 -12.35
N ILE A 92 -13.88 15.64 -13.26
CA ILE A 92 -13.06 14.58 -13.88
C ILE A 92 -11.93 15.20 -14.71
N SER A 93 -12.20 16.29 -15.46
CA SER A 93 -11.18 16.98 -16.25
C SER A 93 -10.08 17.58 -15.38
N GLU A 94 -10.44 18.22 -14.27
CA GLU A 94 -9.49 18.76 -13.30
C GLU A 94 -8.64 17.66 -12.67
N LEU A 95 -9.25 16.57 -12.25
CA LEU A 95 -8.54 15.41 -11.69
C LEU A 95 -7.57 14.79 -12.70
N ARG A 96 -7.93 14.74 -13.98
CA ARG A 96 -7.01 14.25 -15.03
C ARG A 96 -5.74 15.09 -15.12
N LYS A 97 -5.85 16.41 -15.01
CA LYS A 97 -4.71 17.33 -15.01
C LYS A 97 -3.82 17.07 -13.79
N ILE A 98 -4.42 16.96 -12.59
CA ILE A 98 -3.70 16.71 -11.34
C ILE A 98 -2.98 15.35 -11.38
N VAL A 99 -3.70 14.29 -11.76
CA VAL A 99 -3.14 12.93 -11.87
C VAL A 99 -2.06 12.86 -12.95
N GLY A 100 -2.23 13.57 -14.06
CA GLY A 100 -1.22 13.69 -15.13
C GLY A 100 0.05 14.37 -14.63
N SER A 101 -0.08 15.46 -13.88
CA SER A 101 1.06 16.17 -13.29
C SER A 101 1.82 15.31 -12.27
N LEU A 102 1.12 14.48 -11.49
CA LEU A 102 1.77 13.53 -10.57
C LEU A 102 2.56 12.45 -11.31
N LYS A 103 2.03 11.94 -12.43
CA LYS A 103 2.74 10.98 -13.27
C LYS A 103 4.01 11.59 -13.86
N ASN A 104 3.96 12.85 -14.28
CA ASN A 104 5.12 13.56 -14.81
C ASN A 104 6.17 13.90 -13.74
N LYS A 105 5.74 14.27 -12.53
CA LYS A 105 6.66 14.49 -11.39
C LYS A 105 7.31 13.18 -10.93
N ASN A 106 6.60 12.07 -11.00
CA ASN A 106 7.15 10.72 -10.75
C ASN A 106 7.86 10.15 -11.98
N GLY A 107 7.55 10.64 -13.20
CA GLY A 107 8.16 10.22 -14.45
C GLY A 107 9.59 10.75 -14.64
N ASN A 108 9.98 11.86 -13.98
CA ASN A 108 11.36 12.36 -13.97
C ASN A 108 12.25 11.72 -12.89
N LYS A 109 11.71 10.82 -12.06
CA LYS A 109 12.51 9.75 -11.46
C LYS A 109 12.37 8.49 -12.30
N THR A 110 12.73 8.56 -13.56
CA THR A 110 13.30 7.43 -14.25
C THR A 110 14.64 7.13 -13.57
N THR A 111 14.60 6.55 -12.37
CA THR A 111 15.59 5.54 -12.08
C THR A 111 15.49 4.59 -13.26
N LYS A 112 16.51 4.61 -14.12
CA LYS A 112 16.73 3.60 -15.16
C LYS A 112 16.19 2.30 -14.60
N LYS A 113 15.38 1.58 -15.37
CA LYS A 113 14.83 0.26 -15.04
C LYS A 113 15.95 -0.79 -14.94
N ASN A 114 16.94 -0.55 -14.16
CA ASN A 114 17.71 -1.57 -13.49
C ASN A 114 16.91 -1.90 -12.24
N GLY A 115 15.76 -2.56 -12.44
CA GLY A 115 15.01 -3.12 -11.33
C GLY A 115 15.95 -4.07 -10.62
N PHE A 116 16.43 -3.70 -9.43
CA PHE A 116 17.24 -4.59 -8.63
C PHE A 116 16.45 -5.89 -8.51
N LYS A 117 17.06 -6.96 -9.03
CA LYS A 117 16.51 -8.29 -8.95
C LYS A 117 16.53 -8.68 -7.48
N GLY A 118 15.37 -8.97 -6.94
CA GLY A 118 15.22 -9.50 -5.60
C GLY A 118 14.84 -10.98 -5.64
N PHE A 119 14.71 -11.57 -4.48
CA PHE A 119 14.36 -12.96 -4.30
C PHE A 119 13.26 -13.09 -3.26
N CYS A 120 12.36 -14.03 -3.43
CA CYS A 120 11.41 -14.39 -2.40
C CYS A 120 12.16 -14.94 -1.19
N ILE A 121 11.87 -14.43 0.01
CA ILE A 121 12.59 -14.83 1.21
C ILE A 121 12.29 -16.26 1.65
N ARG A 122 11.23 -16.88 1.14
CA ARG A 122 10.83 -18.27 1.40
C ARG A 122 11.29 -19.23 0.31
N CYS A 123 10.77 -19.09 -0.91
CA CYS A 123 11.05 -20.04 -1.99
C CYS A 123 12.27 -19.68 -2.85
N ARG A 124 12.88 -18.54 -2.62
CA ARG A 124 14.04 -18.03 -3.37
C ARG A 124 13.75 -17.68 -4.85
N ASP A 125 12.53 -17.77 -5.33
CA ASP A 125 12.20 -17.37 -6.69
C ASP A 125 12.59 -15.91 -6.95
N SER A 126 13.09 -15.65 -8.14
CA SER A 126 13.47 -14.30 -8.52
C SER A 126 12.22 -13.44 -8.72
N LYS A 127 12.24 -12.25 -8.16
CA LYS A 127 11.18 -11.25 -8.28
C LYS A 127 11.77 -9.84 -8.32
N LYS A 128 10.96 -8.85 -8.63
CA LYS A 128 11.38 -7.45 -8.46
C LYS A 128 11.70 -7.19 -6.99
N PHE A 129 12.82 -6.53 -6.71
CA PHE A 129 13.17 -6.12 -5.36
C PHE A 129 12.14 -5.10 -4.84
N ASP A 130 11.55 -5.43 -3.71
CA ASP A 130 10.58 -4.59 -3.01
C ASP A 130 10.70 -4.88 -1.51
N PHE A 131 11.25 -3.92 -0.76
CA PHE A 131 11.54 -4.10 0.66
C PHE A 131 10.29 -4.38 1.50
N GLU A 132 9.15 -3.79 1.12
CA GLU A 132 7.88 -3.96 1.83
C GLU A 132 7.17 -5.28 1.45
N ARG A 133 7.56 -5.90 0.35
CA ARG A 133 6.95 -7.12 -0.19
C ARG A 133 8.00 -8.16 -0.56
N PRO A 134 8.70 -8.73 0.43
CA PRO A 134 9.79 -9.66 0.18
C PRO A 134 9.36 -11.06 -0.27
N PHE A 135 8.08 -11.41 -0.16
CA PHE A 135 7.50 -12.68 -0.66
C PHE A 135 7.08 -12.58 -2.12
N CYS A 136 7.09 -13.70 -2.84
CA CYS A 136 6.28 -13.87 -4.04
C CYS A 136 4.80 -14.03 -3.64
N LEU A 137 3.89 -13.91 -4.61
CA LEU A 137 2.45 -13.92 -4.33
C LEU A 137 1.97 -15.22 -3.69
N SER A 138 2.50 -16.38 -4.12
CA SER A 138 2.18 -17.67 -3.55
C SER A 138 2.62 -17.75 -2.08
N CYS A 139 3.91 -17.54 -1.81
CA CYS A 139 4.44 -17.59 -0.44
C CYS A 139 3.81 -16.56 0.49
N TYR A 140 3.38 -15.41 -0.02
CA TYR A 140 2.67 -14.41 0.77
C TYR A 140 1.27 -14.91 1.18
N ARG A 141 0.57 -15.60 0.30
CA ARG A 141 -0.73 -16.21 0.64
C ARG A 141 -0.55 -17.27 1.73
N ASP A 142 0.43 -18.15 1.59
CA ASP A 142 0.69 -19.20 2.57
C ASP A 142 1.05 -18.58 3.93
N TRP A 143 1.91 -17.56 3.94
CA TRP A 143 2.30 -16.84 5.15
C TRP A 143 1.12 -16.18 5.87
N GLN A 144 0.11 -15.68 5.15
CA GLN A 144 -1.07 -15.06 5.75
C GLN A 144 -1.94 -16.03 6.58
N TYR A 145 -1.83 -17.33 6.31
CA TYR A 145 -2.60 -18.38 7.02
C TYR A 145 -1.78 -19.06 8.13
N GLU A 146 -0.50 -18.79 8.20
CA GLU A 146 0.36 -19.34 9.24
C GLU A 146 0.28 -18.46 10.49
N SER A 147 0.02 -19.08 11.64
CA SER A 147 0.08 -18.42 12.96
C SER A 147 1.43 -18.71 13.58
N GLY A 148 2.28 -17.71 13.71
CA GLY A 148 3.59 -17.81 14.40
C GLY A 148 4.66 -16.89 13.84
N GLU A 149 5.72 -16.68 14.61
CA GLU A 149 6.92 -16.00 14.14
C GLU A 149 7.80 -17.00 13.39
N PHE A 150 7.78 -16.94 12.07
CA PHE A 150 8.63 -17.79 11.24
C PHE A 150 9.82 -17.02 10.69
N PHE A 151 11.01 -17.60 10.87
CA PHE A 151 12.19 -17.14 10.17
C PHE A 151 12.24 -17.73 8.77
N GLU A 152 12.35 -16.86 7.80
CA GLU A 152 12.48 -17.26 6.40
C GLU A 152 13.95 -17.56 6.07
N THR A 153 14.18 -18.32 5.00
CA THR A 153 15.49 -18.95 4.75
C THR A 153 16.36 -18.19 3.77
N CYS A 154 15.84 -17.17 3.09
CA CYS A 154 16.56 -16.50 2.01
C CYS A 154 16.58 -14.98 2.14
N CYS A 155 17.70 -14.37 1.77
CA CYS A 155 17.85 -12.93 1.69
C CYS A 155 17.14 -12.37 0.45
N HIS A 156 16.25 -11.39 0.62
CA HIS A 156 15.54 -10.73 -0.48
C HIS A 156 16.47 -10.03 -1.49
N GLY A 157 17.62 -9.53 -1.03
CA GLY A 157 18.56 -8.80 -1.88
C GLY A 157 19.47 -9.69 -2.73
N CYS A 158 20.02 -10.78 -2.16
CA CYS A 158 21.01 -11.62 -2.86
C CYS A 158 20.58 -13.08 -3.05
N GLY A 159 19.45 -13.51 -2.49
CA GLY A 159 18.95 -14.88 -2.57
C GLY A 159 19.80 -15.92 -1.83
N LYS A 160 20.85 -15.53 -1.11
CA LYS A 160 21.65 -16.47 -0.31
C LYS A 160 20.86 -16.90 0.92
N ARG A 161 21.19 -18.10 1.44
CA ARG A 161 20.62 -18.56 2.70
C ARG A 161 20.97 -17.59 3.83
N ALA A 162 19.96 -17.13 4.55
CA ALA A 162 20.08 -16.25 5.69
C ALA A 162 18.78 -16.34 6.48
N GLY A 163 18.85 -16.36 7.80
CA GLY A 163 17.67 -16.16 8.63
C GLY A 163 17.13 -14.75 8.39
N THR A 164 15.94 -14.67 7.83
CA THR A 164 15.27 -13.40 7.51
C THR A 164 13.84 -13.42 8.04
N HIS A 165 13.25 -12.23 8.14
CA HIS A 165 11.86 -12.04 8.57
C HIS A 165 11.20 -11.03 7.62
N ILE A 166 9.87 -10.99 7.57
CA ILE A 166 9.16 -10.05 6.71
C ILE A 166 9.57 -8.59 6.96
N GLU A 167 9.81 -8.23 8.22
CA GLU A 167 10.27 -6.90 8.61
C GLU A 167 11.77 -6.68 8.40
N LYS A 168 12.57 -7.76 8.35
CA LYS A 168 14.02 -7.75 8.16
C LYS A 168 14.42 -8.70 7.04
N PRO A 169 14.01 -8.42 5.79
CA PRO A 169 14.15 -9.36 4.68
C PRO A 169 15.55 -9.45 4.08
N LEU A 170 16.54 -8.74 4.61
CA LEU A 170 17.90 -8.69 4.09
C LEU A 170 18.91 -9.29 5.04
N CYS A 171 19.88 -10.02 4.51
CA CYS A 171 21.08 -10.37 5.26
C CYS A 171 21.91 -9.11 5.60
N LEU A 172 22.79 -9.21 6.58
CA LEU A 172 23.59 -8.08 7.07
C LEU A 172 24.39 -7.38 5.97
N GLN A 173 24.94 -8.12 5.00
CA GLN A 173 25.69 -7.54 3.89
C GLN A 173 24.79 -6.74 2.94
N CYS A 174 23.62 -7.27 2.58
CA CYS A 174 22.65 -6.56 1.74
C CYS A 174 22.04 -5.36 2.47
N TRP A 175 21.79 -5.48 3.77
CA TRP A 175 21.33 -4.38 4.60
C TRP A 175 22.33 -3.21 4.59
N LYS A 176 23.61 -3.48 4.84
CA LYS A 176 24.66 -2.45 4.83
C LYS A 176 24.74 -1.72 3.48
N LYS A 177 24.59 -2.45 2.35
CA LYS A 177 24.62 -1.87 0.99
C LYS A 177 23.38 -1.04 0.66
N ASN A 178 22.21 -1.40 1.19
CA ASN A 178 20.93 -0.79 0.85
C ASN A 178 20.34 0.09 1.97
N LYS A 179 21.11 0.37 3.03
CA LYS A 179 20.69 1.21 4.15
C LYS A 179 20.24 2.57 3.61
N PRO A 180 18.96 2.96 3.76
CA PRO A 180 18.49 4.25 3.28
C PRO A 180 19.22 5.35 4.05
N LYS A 181 19.81 6.31 3.32
CA LYS A 181 20.62 7.42 3.89
C LYS A 181 19.90 8.27 4.95
N LYS A 182 18.58 8.09 5.13
CA LYS A 182 17.74 8.83 6.10
C LYS A 182 17.50 8.12 7.44
N LEU A 183 17.89 6.84 7.62
CA LEU A 183 17.67 6.13 8.90
C LEU A 183 18.84 6.28 9.89
N ALA A 184 19.84 7.10 9.61
CA ALA A 184 20.99 7.30 10.50
C ALA A 184 20.71 8.19 11.74
N LYS A 185 19.46 8.65 11.96
CA LYS A 185 19.11 9.55 13.09
C LYS A 185 18.04 9.03 14.07
N GLN A 186 17.60 7.78 13.97
CA GLN A 186 16.59 7.24 14.88
C GLN A 186 16.92 5.86 15.46
N THR A 187 18.16 5.59 15.82
CA THR A 187 18.48 4.43 16.65
C THR A 187 19.41 4.86 17.78
N LEU A 188 18.81 5.60 18.71
CA LEU A 188 19.30 5.75 20.06
C LEU A 188 18.07 5.76 20.97
N PHE A 189 17.51 4.58 21.19
CA PHE A 189 16.91 4.23 22.46
C PHE A 189 17.14 2.74 22.68
N SER A 190 18.10 2.52 23.52
CA SER A 190 18.45 1.31 24.25
C SER A 190 17.34 0.98 25.24
N TYR A 191 17.20 -0.31 25.51
CA TYR A 191 16.49 -1.08 26.52
C TYR A 191 15.02 -1.34 26.26
#